data_064eef9b66520ec31dccfe25789d6c70
#
_entry.id   064eef9b66520ec31dccfe25789d6c70
#
_cell.length_a   1.000
_cell.length_b   1.000
_cell.length_c   1.000
_cell.angle_alpha   90.00
_cell.angle_beta   90.00
_cell.angle_gamma   90.00
#
_symmetry.space_group_name_H-M   'P 1'
#
loop_
_entity.id
_entity.type
_entity.pdbx_description
1 polymer ?
#
loop_
_entity_poly.entity_id
_entity_poly.type
_entity_poly.pdbx_seq_one_letter_code
_entity_poly.pdbx_strand_id
1 'polypeptide(L)'
;MQSNLVFFAIHADDLPRAQRFYERVFGWKFQAWGPPGFFLISTGDKDDPGVAGALQKRHEVVPGQRITGFECTIGVEDIDATETAVKANGDTVILSKCEIPTVGYLIKIQDPDGNVVCVKQPAAEQP
;
A
#
# COMPACT_ATOMS: atom_id res chain seq x y z
N MET A 1 15.77 -17.95 10.70
CA MET A 1 14.96 -16.82 10.19
C MET A 1 14.87 -15.76 11.27
N GLN A 2 15.15 -14.52 10.93
CA GLN A 2 14.93 -13.42 11.85
C GLN A 2 13.44 -13.03 11.87
N SER A 3 13.03 -12.27 12.86
CA SER A 3 11.63 -11.89 13.04
C SER A 3 11.25 -10.73 12.12
N ASN A 4 11.34 -10.95 10.83
CA ASN A 4 11.05 -9.93 9.82
C ASN A 4 9.58 -9.98 9.40
N LEU A 5 9.10 -8.84 8.91
CA LEU A 5 7.81 -8.84 8.21
C LEU A 5 8.01 -9.51 6.85
N VAL A 6 7.25 -10.57 6.59
CA VAL A 6 7.40 -11.35 5.35
C VAL A 6 6.17 -11.30 4.46
N PHE A 7 5.07 -10.76 4.96
CA PHE A 7 3.80 -10.73 4.23
C PHE A 7 2.88 -9.67 4.82
N PHE A 8 1.97 -9.15 4.02
CA PHE A 8 0.92 -8.24 4.49
C PHE A 8 -0.40 -8.60 3.84
N ALA A 9 -1.49 -8.11 4.40
CA ALA A 9 -2.82 -8.31 3.81
C ALA A 9 -3.59 -6.99 3.81
N ILE A 10 -4.22 -6.72 2.68
CA ILE A 10 -5.13 -5.59 2.52
C ILE A 10 -6.54 -6.15 2.47
N HIS A 11 -7.43 -5.58 3.29
CA HIS A 11 -8.84 -5.93 3.30
C HIS A 11 -9.62 -4.89 2.51
N ALA A 12 -10.49 -5.33 1.63
CA ALA A 12 -11.25 -4.44 0.78
C ALA A 12 -12.70 -4.89 0.69
N ASP A 13 -13.60 -3.91 0.55
CA ASP A 13 -15.02 -4.19 0.35
C ASP A 13 -15.30 -4.43 -1.13
N ASP A 14 -14.58 -3.73 -2.01
CA ASP A 14 -14.70 -3.84 -3.45
C ASP A 14 -13.33 -4.19 -4.03
N LEU A 15 -13.13 -5.47 -4.30
CA LEU A 15 -11.83 -5.98 -4.74
C LEU A 15 -11.37 -5.40 -6.08
N PRO A 16 -12.21 -5.34 -7.13
CA PRO A 16 -11.77 -4.73 -8.39
C PRO A 16 -11.35 -3.28 -8.24
N ARG A 17 -12.04 -2.52 -7.42
CA ARG A 17 -11.72 -1.12 -7.17
C ARG A 17 -10.38 -0.97 -6.47
N ALA A 18 -10.15 -1.76 -5.43
CA ALA A 18 -8.88 -1.75 -4.69
C ALA A 18 -7.73 -2.16 -5.59
N GLN A 19 -7.93 -3.22 -6.39
CA GLN A 19 -6.91 -3.69 -7.33
C GLN A 19 -6.51 -2.59 -8.32
N ARG A 20 -7.51 -1.93 -8.92
CA ARG A 20 -7.23 -0.83 -9.86
C ARG A 20 -6.43 0.30 -9.20
N PHE A 21 -6.77 0.63 -7.96
CA PHE A 21 -6.06 1.68 -7.24
C PHE A 21 -4.57 1.35 -7.12
N TYR A 22 -4.24 0.18 -6.58
CA TYR A 22 -2.83 -0.19 -6.34
C TYR A 22 -2.07 -0.44 -7.64
N GLU A 23 -2.73 -0.93 -8.68
CA GLU A 23 -2.12 -1.08 -10.00
C GLU A 23 -1.79 0.29 -10.60
N ARG A 24 -2.72 1.24 -10.55
CA ARG A 24 -2.57 2.55 -11.19
C ARG A 24 -1.63 3.47 -10.44
N VAL A 25 -1.68 3.44 -9.12
CA VAL A 25 -0.87 4.36 -8.30
C VAL A 25 0.54 3.82 -8.09
N PHE A 26 0.68 2.52 -7.80
CA PHE A 26 1.96 1.94 -7.42
C PHE A 26 2.51 0.92 -8.41
N GLY A 27 1.75 0.52 -9.40
CA GLY A 27 2.20 -0.45 -10.38
C GLY A 27 2.28 -1.87 -9.85
N TRP A 28 1.59 -2.17 -8.76
CA TRP A 28 1.59 -3.51 -8.19
C TRP A 28 0.87 -4.48 -9.11
N LYS A 29 1.24 -5.75 -9.03
CA LYS A 29 0.67 -6.82 -9.85
C LYS A 29 -0.11 -7.78 -8.97
N PHE A 30 -1.25 -8.23 -9.49
CA PHE A 30 -2.20 -9.06 -8.77
C PHE A 30 -2.42 -10.36 -9.52
N GLN A 31 -2.50 -11.47 -8.78
CA GLN A 31 -2.76 -12.79 -9.34
C GLN A 31 -3.79 -13.49 -8.47
N ALA A 32 -4.91 -13.90 -9.08
CA ALA A 32 -5.92 -14.68 -8.37
C ALA A 32 -5.31 -15.98 -7.86
N TRP A 33 -5.61 -16.35 -6.62
CA TRP A 33 -5.08 -17.56 -6.00
C TRP A 33 -6.11 -18.14 -5.05
N GLY A 34 -6.32 -19.45 -5.14
CA GLY A 34 -7.27 -20.12 -4.26
C GLY A 34 -8.72 -19.78 -4.54
N PRO A 35 -9.56 -19.73 -3.50
CA PRO A 35 -10.98 -19.42 -3.66
C PRO A 35 -11.22 -18.01 -4.18
N PRO A 36 -12.40 -17.74 -4.77
CA PRO A 36 -12.74 -16.40 -5.24
C PRO A 36 -12.61 -15.37 -4.11
N GLY A 37 -12.16 -14.16 -4.47
CA GLY A 37 -12.03 -13.07 -3.50
C GLY A 37 -10.68 -13.00 -2.82
N PHE A 38 -9.67 -13.67 -3.38
CA PHE A 38 -8.31 -13.62 -2.84
C PHE A 38 -7.31 -13.45 -3.98
N PHE A 39 -6.42 -12.46 -3.85
CA PHE A 39 -5.36 -12.19 -4.81
C PHE A 39 -4.02 -12.10 -4.11
N LEU A 40 -2.99 -12.68 -4.71
CA LEU A 40 -1.63 -12.43 -4.28
C LEU A 40 -1.13 -11.14 -4.91
N ILE A 41 -0.33 -10.39 -4.17
CA ILE A 41 0.21 -9.11 -4.59
C ILE A 41 1.73 -9.21 -4.71
N SER A 42 2.26 -8.78 -5.88
CA SER A 42 3.69 -8.55 -6.05
C SER A 42 3.92 -7.05 -6.04
N THR A 43 4.72 -6.56 -5.09
CA THR A 43 4.98 -5.12 -4.93
C THR A 43 6.25 -4.66 -5.62
N GLY A 44 7.08 -5.59 -6.07
CA GLY A 44 8.33 -5.29 -6.74
C GLY A 44 8.57 -6.20 -7.92
N ASP A 45 9.82 -6.33 -8.30
CA ASP A 45 10.24 -7.22 -9.38
C ASP A 45 11.31 -8.20 -8.87
N LYS A 46 11.90 -8.98 -9.77
CA LYS A 46 12.88 -9.99 -9.36
C LYS A 46 14.17 -9.38 -8.80
N ASP A 47 14.49 -8.15 -9.17
CA ASP A 47 15.70 -7.47 -8.71
C ASP A 47 15.48 -6.74 -7.38
N ASP A 48 14.24 -6.30 -7.14
CA ASP A 48 13.84 -5.64 -5.90
C ASP A 48 12.42 -6.10 -5.55
N PRO A 49 12.29 -7.31 -5.01
CA PRO A 49 10.97 -7.93 -4.85
C PRO A 49 10.09 -7.27 -3.78
N GLY A 50 10.68 -6.66 -2.77
CA GLY A 50 9.92 -6.10 -1.66
C GLY A 50 9.19 -7.18 -0.86
N VAL A 51 8.16 -6.76 -0.13
CA VAL A 51 7.32 -7.66 0.66
C VAL A 51 6.10 -8.04 -0.17
N ALA A 52 5.84 -9.33 -0.30
CA ALA A 52 4.64 -9.84 -0.96
C ALA A 52 3.43 -9.73 -0.05
N GLY A 53 2.25 -9.69 -0.63
CA GLY A 53 1.04 -9.58 0.16
C GLY A 53 -0.17 -10.22 -0.48
N ALA A 54 -1.32 -9.94 0.11
CA ALA A 54 -2.62 -10.40 -0.38
C ALA A 54 -3.64 -9.27 -0.36
N LEU A 55 -4.54 -9.31 -1.33
CA LEU A 55 -5.75 -8.52 -1.32
C LEU A 55 -6.91 -9.49 -1.10
N GLN A 56 -7.72 -9.23 -0.09
CA GLN A 56 -8.83 -10.12 0.24
C GLN A 56 -10.04 -9.32 0.69
N LYS A 57 -11.20 -9.95 0.56
CA LYS A 57 -12.42 -9.32 1.01
C LYS A 57 -12.39 -9.12 2.52
N ARG A 58 -12.87 -7.94 2.95
CA ARG A 58 -12.92 -7.61 4.38
C ARG A 58 -13.80 -8.62 5.12
N HIS A 59 -13.30 -9.08 6.25
CA HIS A 59 -14.05 -9.96 7.14
C HIS A 59 -13.62 -9.69 8.58
N GLU A 60 -14.47 -10.06 9.52
CA GLU A 60 -14.14 -9.94 10.93
C GLU A 60 -13.41 -11.19 11.39
N VAL A 61 -12.14 -11.05 11.73
CA VAL A 61 -11.34 -12.16 12.29
C VAL A 61 -11.85 -12.52 13.67
N VAL A 62 -12.20 -11.50 14.46
CA VAL A 62 -12.86 -11.67 15.75
C VAL A 62 -14.27 -11.10 15.62
N PRO A 63 -15.32 -11.93 15.75
CA PRO A 63 -16.69 -11.47 15.54
C PRO A 63 -17.02 -10.23 16.38
N GLY A 64 -17.61 -9.24 15.72
CA GLY A 64 -18.03 -7.99 16.37
C GLY A 64 -16.91 -6.99 16.59
N GLN A 65 -15.68 -7.29 16.16
CA GLN A 65 -14.56 -6.38 16.34
C GLN A 65 -14.03 -5.89 15.01
N ARG A 66 -13.72 -4.59 14.93
CA ARG A 66 -13.00 -4.01 13.82
C ARG A 66 -11.61 -4.61 13.74
N ILE A 67 -11.14 -4.78 12.52
CA ILE A 67 -9.73 -5.12 12.32
C ILE A 67 -8.90 -3.89 12.66
N THR A 68 -7.99 -4.06 13.61
CA THR A 68 -6.94 -3.09 13.91
C THR A 68 -5.64 -3.71 13.45
N GLY A 69 -4.77 -2.93 12.85
CA GLY A 69 -3.57 -3.50 12.25
C GLY A 69 -2.45 -2.47 12.13
N PHE A 70 -1.45 -2.87 11.40
CA PHE A 70 -0.28 -2.03 11.18
C PHE A 70 -0.52 -1.10 9.98
N GLU A 71 0.00 0.12 10.09
CA GLU A 71 0.07 1.04 8.98
C GLU A 71 1.30 0.68 8.15
N CYS A 72 1.10 0.42 6.87
CA CYS A 72 2.20 0.09 5.96
C CYS A 72 2.79 1.35 5.35
N THR A 73 4.08 1.34 5.07
CA THR A 73 4.76 2.41 4.34
C THR A 73 5.26 1.88 3.01
N ILE A 74 4.91 2.57 1.93
CA ILE A 74 5.31 2.24 0.57
C ILE A 74 6.41 3.21 0.15
N GLY A 75 7.56 2.68 -0.25
CA GLY A 75 8.66 3.49 -0.76
C GLY A 75 8.46 3.84 -2.23
N VAL A 76 8.65 5.10 -2.59
CA VAL A 76 8.54 5.57 -3.98
C VAL A 76 9.74 6.45 -4.31
N GLU A 77 10.01 6.60 -5.61
CA GLU A 77 11.11 7.45 -6.08
C GLU A 77 10.69 8.92 -6.19
N ASP A 78 9.43 9.17 -6.52
CA ASP A 78 8.92 10.52 -6.75
C ASP A 78 7.57 10.67 -6.05
N ILE A 79 7.61 11.26 -4.86
CA ILE A 79 6.41 11.40 -4.03
C ILE A 79 5.40 12.40 -4.63
N ASP A 80 5.88 13.38 -5.37
CA ASP A 80 4.99 14.35 -6.00
C ASP A 80 4.17 13.68 -7.11
N ALA A 81 4.80 12.82 -7.90
CA ALA A 81 4.11 12.03 -8.93
C ALA A 81 3.08 11.09 -8.29
N THR A 82 3.41 10.47 -7.17
CA THR A 82 2.50 9.59 -6.45
C THR A 82 1.29 10.38 -5.92
N GLU A 83 1.52 11.54 -5.33
CA GLU A 83 0.42 12.39 -4.84
C GLU A 83 -0.51 12.78 -5.98
N THR A 84 0.05 13.15 -7.12
CA THR A 84 -0.73 13.47 -8.32
C THR A 84 -1.57 12.28 -8.79
N ALA A 85 -0.98 11.08 -8.80
CA ALA A 85 -1.68 9.85 -9.21
C ALA A 85 -2.84 9.52 -8.26
N VAL A 86 -2.64 9.67 -6.96
CA VAL A 86 -3.69 9.44 -5.95
C VAL A 86 -4.88 10.35 -6.23
N LYS A 87 -4.62 11.64 -6.40
CA LYS A 87 -5.67 12.63 -6.66
C LYS A 87 -6.36 12.39 -8.00
N ALA A 88 -5.60 12.03 -9.04
CA ALA A 88 -6.15 11.74 -10.36
C ALA A 88 -7.06 10.52 -10.35
N ASN A 89 -6.82 9.57 -9.45
CA ASN A 89 -7.67 8.38 -9.29
C ASN A 89 -8.90 8.66 -8.42
N GLY A 90 -9.05 9.89 -7.88
CA GLY A 90 -10.18 10.28 -7.08
C GLY A 90 -10.07 9.93 -5.61
N ASP A 91 -8.89 9.57 -5.15
CA ASP A 91 -8.66 9.17 -3.77
C ASP A 91 -8.09 10.32 -2.93
N THR A 92 -7.98 10.11 -1.63
CA THR A 92 -7.73 11.18 -0.67
C THR A 92 -6.29 11.17 -0.18
N VAL A 93 -5.68 12.36 -0.21
CA VAL A 93 -4.43 12.62 0.50
C VAL A 93 -4.80 13.17 1.88
N ILE A 94 -4.49 12.39 2.93
CA ILE A 94 -4.83 12.76 4.31
C ILE A 94 -3.82 13.74 4.88
N LEU A 95 -2.54 13.47 4.65
CA LEU A 95 -1.45 14.31 5.09
C LEU A 95 -0.64 14.72 3.88
N SER A 96 -0.58 16.03 3.62
CA SER A 96 0.21 16.57 2.52
C SER A 96 1.69 16.36 2.76
N LYS A 97 2.48 16.47 1.68
CA LYS A 97 3.91 16.27 1.72
C LYS A 97 4.56 17.03 2.87
N CYS A 98 5.28 16.32 3.71
CA CYS A 98 6.09 16.89 4.76
C CYS A 98 7.49 16.29 4.73
N GLU A 99 8.48 17.10 5.09
CA GLU A 99 9.86 16.65 5.16
C GLU A 99 10.18 16.24 6.58
N ILE A 100 10.78 15.04 6.71
CA ILE A 100 11.37 14.61 7.96
C ILE A 100 12.88 14.62 7.74
N PRO A 101 13.61 15.54 8.40
CA PRO A 101 15.05 15.67 8.19
C PRO A 101 15.77 14.34 8.31
N THR A 102 16.69 14.07 7.40
CA THR A 102 17.48 12.85 7.24
C THR A 102 16.70 11.61 6.83
N VAL A 103 15.38 11.62 6.96
CA VAL A 103 14.51 10.48 6.62
C VAL A 103 13.98 10.59 5.20
N GLY A 104 13.46 11.77 4.82
CA GLY A 104 12.92 12.01 3.50
C GLY A 104 11.58 12.72 3.55
N TYR A 105 10.74 12.47 2.54
CA TYR A 105 9.42 13.07 2.43
C TYR A 105 8.34 12.04 2.64
N LEU A 106 7.27 12.43 3.31
CA LEU A 106 6.12 11.56 3.59
C LEU A 106 4.83 12.22 3.16
N ILE A 107 3.90 11.39 2.68
CA ILE A 107 2.49 11.72 2.61
C ILE A 107 1.71 10.56 3.24
N LYS A 108 0.48 10.83 3.66
CA LYS A 108 -0.45 9.77 4.05
C LYS A 108 -1.65 9.85 3.15
N ILE A 109 -2.08 8.70 2.67
CA ILE A 109 -3.18 8.58 1.73
C ILE A 109 -4.19 7.60 2.28
N GLN A 110 -5.40 7.69 1.76
CA GLN A 110 -6.44 6.71 2.07
C GLN A 110 -6.82 6.01 0.78
N ASP A 111 -6.84 4.68 0.81
CA ASP A 111 -7.23 3.91 -0.36
C ASP A 111 -8.76 3.92 -0.51
N PRO A 112 -9.32 3.36 -1.61
CA PRO A 112 -10.79 3.36 -1.82
C PRO A 112 -11.59 2.68 -0.72
N ASP A 113 -10.98 1.81 0.06
CA ASP A 113 -11.64 1.05 1.12
C ASP A 113 -11.43 1.65 2.51
N GLY A 114 -10.81 2.82 2.58
CA GLY A 114 -10.59 3.52 3.84
C GLY A 114 -9.31 3.11 4.58
N ASN A 115 -8.46 2.29 3.98
CA ASN A 115 -7.19 1.93 4.60
C ASN A 115 -6.22 3.10 4.49
N VAL A 116 -5.53 3.41 5.59
CA VAL A 116 -4.52 4.47 5.62
C VAL A 116 -3.17 3.88 5.26
N VAL A 117 -2.48 4.52 4.33
CA VAL A 117 -1.17 4.09 3.85
C VAL A 117 -0.22 5.27 3.91
N CYS A 118 0.98 5.03 4.42
CA CYS A 118 2.05 6.01 4.39
C CYS A 118 2.88 5.80 3.12
N VAL A 119 3.26 6.89 2.45
CA VAL A 119 4.14 6.85 1.28
C VAL A 119 5.39 7.64 1.61
N LYS A 120 6.55 7.09 1.30
CA LYS A 120 7.83 7.70 1.64
C LYS A 120 8.75 7.77 0.42
N GLN A 121 9.30 8.96 0.20
CA GLN A 121 10.44 9.14 -0.68
C GLN A 121 11.67 9.30 0.21
N PRO A 122 12.61 8.34 0.20
CA PRO A 122 13.78 8.45 1.06
C PRO A 122 14.61 9.69 0.75
N ALA A 123 15.30 10.22 1.75
CA ALA A 123 16.27 11.30 1.55
C ALA A 123 17.34 10.82 0.56
N ALA A 124 17.84 11.77 -0.25
CA ALA A 124 18.92 11.46 -1.17
C ALA A 124 20.14 10.97 -0.40
N GLU A 125 20.82 9.95 -0.96
CA GLU A 125 22.04 9.48 -0.36
C GLU A 125 23.11 10.57 -0.46
N GLN A 126 23.86 10.73 0.61
CA GLN A 126 25.01 11.63 0.59
C GLN A 126 26.17 10.94 -0.11
N PRO A 127 26.88 11.66 -1.01
CA PRO A 127 28.05 11.09 -1.69
C PRO A 127 29.18 10.78 -0.71
#